data_71e701cef4099e2b21d1c05005598c71
#
_entry.id   71e701cef4099e2b21d1c05005598c71
#
_cell.length_a   1.000
_cell.length_b   1.000
_cell.length_c   1.000
_cell.angle_alpha   90.00
_cell.angle_beta   90.00
_cell.angle_gamma   90.00
#
_symmetry.space_group_name_H-M   'P 1'
#
loop_
_entity.id
_entity.type
_entity.pdbx_description
1 polymer ?
#
loop_
_entity_poly.entity_id
_entity_poly.type
_entity_poly.pdbx_seq_one_letter_code
_entity_poly.pdbx_strand_id
1 'polypeptide(L)'
;MGELRPYQRDFCDAVINDLGEHDRLLGVMATGAGKTVAAAEIIRRYDRPALFLADARELVHQAADKIAAWTGTIPDVETGESYACGSSQIVVGTTQSVSGRLFKYYPEDISLIIVDEAHRNTLGSRALRVLNYFSRAKVVGITATPYRSDKKLLGSFYEKVSCEIGLFELIAQGYLSRIVVKSVPVDVDLKSVRSRNGDYDEGDLAKALSPHLAKCAELLKEHAADRKTVVFLPLVETSRLFCKLCRDIGLNAVHVDGNDRAALRSDWRVICNASLLTTGWDEPSVECVYILRPTKSQVLFSQMVGRGTRICKGKDHLLLLDPLFLSDDLNLIRPARLVARDPEEAVFLQSRLDTEGGDLMVEADRAKADRAKSMQERLIETRTKSSRTIDAMELALSLDRFDIVDYEPEFRWERQPISDGQKSVLAGGGFDTDIPEMCRGLASKIIDLLYQRREMGLATPRQVRLLRRLGFKNAATVSFDEAKRMISARLDGKARHDGN
;
A
#
# COMPACT_ATOMS: atom_id res chain seq x y z
N MET A 1 6.77 2.55 28.42
CA MET A 1 6.02 2.10 27.24
C MET A 1 5.77 3.32 26.35
N GLY A 2 6.01 3.20 25.04
CA GLY A 2 5.61 4.21 24.08
C GLY A 2 4.08 4.23 23.95
N GLU A 3 3.55 5.37 23.47
CA GLU A 3 2.12 5.50 23.21
C GLU A 3 1.84 5.18 21.72
N LEU A 4 0.79 4.39 21.44
CA LEU A 4 0.34 4.13 20.07
C LEU A 4 -0.22 5.41 19.46
N ARG A 5 0.12 5.68 18.22
CA ARG A 5 -0.58 6.68 17.41
C ARG A 5 -2.03 6.23 17.19
N PRO A 6 -2.99 7.16 17.01
CA PRO A 6 -4.40 6.80 16.83
C PRO A 6 -4.62 5.71 15.77
N TYR A 7 -4.09 5.86 14.58
CA TYR A 7 -4.23 4.87 13.50
C TYR A 7 -3.61 3.49 13.84
N GLN A 8 -2.55 3.44 14.66
CA GLN A 8 -1.97 2.17 15.11
C GLN A 8 -2.88 1.48 16.12
N ARG A 9 -3.54 2.26 16.96
CA ARG A 9 -4.55 1.75 17.90
C ARG A 9 -5.72 1.15 17.14
N ASP A 10 -6.29 1.90 16.20
CA ASP A 10 -7.42 1.46 15.37
C ASP A 10 -7.07 0.18 14.58
N PHE A 11 -5.86 0.11 14.04
CA PHE A 11 -5.35 -1.08 13.37
C PHE A 11 -5.30 -2.29 14.30
N CYS A 12 -4.73 -2.13 15.50
CA CYS A 12 -4.64 -3.21 16.48
C CYS A 12 -6.03 -3.63 16.98
N ASP A 13 -6.94 -2.66 17.20
CA ASP A 13 -8.31 -2.93 17.61
C ASP A 13 -9.05 -3.77 16.56
N ALA A 14 -8.95 -3.40 15.29
CA ALA A 14 -9.56 -4.15 14.20
C ALA A 14 -9.02 -5.60 14.12
N VAL A 15 -7.68 -5.77 14.18
CA VAL A 15 -7.07 -7.11 14.12
C VAL A 15 -7.48 -7.97 15.31
N ILE A 16 -7.45 -7.43 16.54
CA ILE A 16 -7.82 -8.20 17.75
C ILE A 16 -9.29 -8.59 17.71
N ASN A 17 -10.19 -7.69 17.29
CA ASN A 17 -11.61 -7.99 17.17
C ASN A 17 -11.85 -9.11 16.13
N ASP A 18 -11.23 -8.99 14.96
CA ASP A 18 -11.39 -9.98 13.89
C ASP A 18 -10.79 -11.35 14.20
N LEU A 19 -9.75 -11.42 15.08
CA LEU A 19 -9.20 -12.70 15.56
C LEU A 19 -10.22 -13.52 16.37
N GLY A 20 -11.31 -12.90 16.85
CA GLY A 20 -12.43 -13.63 17.47
C GLY A 20 -13.18 -14.53 16.49
N GLU A 21 -13.26 -14.15 15.23
CA GLU A 21 -14.10 -14.80 14.20
C GLU A 21 -13.28 -15.50 13.09
N HIS A 22 -12.03 -15.10 12.89
CA HIS A 22 -11.16 -15.57 11.80
C HIS A 22 -9.84 -16.14 12.34
N ASP A 23 -9.27 -17.08 11.58
CA ASP A 23 -7.99 -17.70 11.92
C ASP A 23 -6.80 -17.09 11.18
N ARG A 24 -7.04 -16.47 10.02
CA ARG A 24 -6.00 -15.97 9.13
C ARG A 24 -6.34 -14.58 8.62
N LEU A 25 -5.71 -13.59 9.22
CA LEU A 25 -5.96 -12.18 8.95
C LEU A 25 -4.78 -11.50 8.25
N LEU A 26 -5.07 -10.56 7.38
CA LEU A 26 -4.08 -9.69 6.75
C LEU A 26 -4.29 -8.25 7.22
N GLY A 27 -3.24 -7.63 7.73
CA GLY A 27 -3.18 -6.20 7.99
C GLY A 27 -2.31 -5.51 6.95
N VAL A 28 -2.82 -4.47 6.32
CA VAL A 28 -2.07 -3.67 5.35
C VAL A 28 -1.70 -2.34 5.97
N MET A 29 -0.41 -2.03 6.03
CA MET A 29 0.10 -0.82 6.65
C MET A 29 1.31 -0.30 5.87
N ALA A 30 1.25 0.94 5.40
CA ALA A 30 2.28 1.56 4.57
C ALA A 30 3.68 1.47 5.21
N THR A 31 4.72 1.50 4.37
CA THR A 31 6.11 1.55 4.85
C THR A 31 6.33 2.83 5.66
N GLY A 32 6.99 2.72 6.82
CA GLY A 32 7.19 3.84 7.74
C GLY A 32 6.08 4.04 8.78
N ALA A 33 4.94 3.34 8.67
CA ALA A 33 3.81 3.45 9.59
C ALA A 33 4.02 2.75 10.96
N GLY A 34 5.10 2.00 11.14
CA GLY A 34 5.41 1.33 12.41
C GLY A 34 4.81 -0.07 12.55
N LYS A 35 4.79 -0.85 11.47
CA LYS A 35 4.32 -2.26 11.44
C LYS A 35 4.78 -3.11 12.62
N THR A 36 6.07 -3.03 12.97
CA THR A 36 6.64 -3.81 14.07
C THR A 36 6.09 -3.41 15.45
N VAL A 37 5.74 -2.12 15.64
CA VAL A 37 5.11 -1.64 16.87
C VAL A 37 3.67 -2.17 16.97
N ALA A 38 2.92 -2.11 15.87
CA ALA A 38 1.58 -2.68 15.81
C ALA A 38 1.60 -4.20 16.07
N ALA A 39 2.58 -4.93 15.48
CA ALA A 39 2.79 -6.35 15.74
C ALA A 39 3.05 -6.65 17.22
N ALA A 40 3.95 -5.87 17.85
CA ALA A 40 4.27 -6.02 19.27
C ALA A 40 3.03 -5.76 20.15
N GLU A 41 2.20 -4.78 19.79
CA GLU A 41 0.96 -4.50 20.52
C GLU A 41 -0.08 -5.61 20.34
N ILE A 42 -0.22 -6.19 19.13
CA ILE A 42 -1.10 -7.34 18.89
C ILE A 42 -0.66 -8.53 19.75
N ILE A 43 0.66 -8.84 19.78
CA ILE A 43 1.23 -9.89 20.63
C ILE A 43 0.89 -9.63 22.10
N ARG A 44 1.11 -8.41 22.61
CA ARG A 44 0.84 -8.03 23.98
C ARG A 44 -0.63 -8.19 24.37
N ARG A 45 -1.56 -7.79 23.47
CA ARG A 45 -3.00 -7.86 23.72
C ARG A 45 -3.56 -9.28 23.61
N TYR A 46 -2.99 -10.08 22.71
CA TYR A 46 -3.41 -11.47 22.54
C TYR A 46 -3.01 -12.32 23.74
N ASP A 47 -1.92 -11.94 24.44
CA ASP A 47 -1.45 -12.47 25.73
C ASP A 47 -1.37 -14.00 25.78
N ARG A 48 -0.86 -14.62 24.71
CA ARG A 48 -0.62 -16.06 24.57
C ARG A 48 0.70 -16.29 23.84
N PRO A 49 1.26 -17.51 23.88
CA PRO A 49 2.49 -17.84 23.17
C PRO A 49 2.44 -17.43 21.70
N ALA A 50 3.43 -16.63 21.29
CA ALA A 50 3.46 -16.02 19.97
C ALA A 50 4.79 -16.24 19.24
N LEU A 51 4.69 -16.42 17.92
CA LEU A 51 5.82 -16.52 17.01
C LEU A 51 5.79 -15.34 16.02
N PHE A 52 6.86 -14.54 15.98
CA PHE A 52 7.05 -13.51 14.98
C PHE A 52 8.03 -13.99 13.92
N LEU A 53 7.62 -14.02 12.67
CA LEU A 53 8.41 -14.48 11.52
C LEU A 53 8.85 -13.30 10.65
N ALA A 54 10.15 -13.22 10.38
CA ALA A 54 10.74 -12.28 9.42
C ALA A 54 11.70 -13.00 8.46
N ASP A 55 12.10 -12.32 7.36
CA ASP A 55 12.95 -12.91 6.33
C ASP A 55 14.45 -12.87 6.68
N ALA A 56 14.89 -11.77 7.28
CA ALA A 56 16.30 -11.50 7.49
C ALA A 56 16.66 -11.48 8.97
N ARG A 57 17.88 -11.93 9.29
CA ARG A 57 18.40 -11.99 10.66
C ARG A 57 18.37 -10.61 11.35
N GLU A 58 18.74 -9.57 10.63
CA GLU A 58 18.75 -8.21 11.17
C GLU A 58 17.34 -7.72 11.54
N LEU A 59 16.34 -8.08 10.73
CA LEU A 59 14.94 -7.78 11.03
C LEU A 59 14.47 -8.51 12.28
N VAL A 60 14.89 -9.75 12.46
CA VAL A 60 14.59 -10.53 13.67
C VAL A 60 15.13 -9.85 14.92
N HIS A 61 16.41 -9.44 14.93
CA HIS A 61 16.99 -8.74 16.09
C HIS A 61 16.29 -7.40 16.38
N GLN A 62 16.04 -6.59 15.33
CA GLN A 62 15.32 -5.32 15.50
C GLN A 62 13.88 -5.52 15.96
N ALA A 63 13.22 -6.56 15.49
CA ALA A 63 11.86 -6.91 15.95
C ALA A 63 11.89 -7.38 17.41
N ALA A 64 12.86 -8.21 17.79
CA ALA A 64 13.02 -8.68 19.15
C ALA A 64 13.25 -7.52 20.13
N ASP A 65 14.13 -6.56 19.80
CA ASP A 65 14.38 -5.37 20.62
C ASP A 65 13.10 -4.52 20.78
N LYS A 66 12.38 -4.29 19.67
CA LYS A 66 11.12 -3.52 19.69
C LYS A 66 10.01 -4.23 20.46
N ILE A 67 9.87 -5.54 20.29
CA ILE A 67 8.89 -6.35 21.02
C ILE A 67 9.24 -6.35 22.51
N ALA A 68 10.50 -6.53 22.88
CA ALA A 68 10.95 -6.47 24.27
C ALA A 68 10.63 -5.10 24.91
N ALA A 69 10.98 -4.01 24.21
CA ALA A 69 10.72 -2.65 24.70
C ALA A 69 9.23 -2.34 24.85
N TRP A 70 8.39 -2.93 24.00
CA TRP A 70 6.96 -2.68 23.97
C TRP A 70 6.17 -3.57 24.94
N THR A 71 6.46 -4.87 24.96
CA THR A 71 5.74 -5.86 25.79
C THR A 71 6.30 -5.98 27.20
N GLY A 72 7.54 -5.57 27.45
CA GLY A 72 8.29 -5.81 28.69
C GLY A 72 8.84 -7.24 28.78
N THR A 73 8.61 -8.10 27.78
CA THR A 73 9.07 -9.50 27.75
C THR A 73 10.19 -9.63 26.72
N ILE A 74 11.34 -10.15 27.15
CA ILE A 74 12.47 -10.44 26.25
C ILE A 74 12.13 -11.69 25.42
N PRO A 75 12.01 -11.60 24.09
CA PRO A 75 11.72 -12.75 23.24
C PRO A 75 12.90 -13.72 23.15
N ASP A 76 12.62 -14.99 22.96
CA ASP A 76 13.59 -15.94 22.43
C ASP A 76 13.85 -15.66 20.95
N VAL A 77 15.12 -15.73 20.53
CA VAL A 77 15.54 -15.45 19.14
C VAL A 77 15.95 -16.76 18.44
N GLU A 78 15.31 -17.05 17.28
CA GLU A 78 15.60 -18.24 16.46
C GLU A 78 16.15 -17.82 15.08
N THR A 79 17.49 -17.84 14.96
CA THR A 79 18.21 -17.51 13.70
C THR A 79 19.26 -18.57 13.37
N GLY A 80 20.07 -18.35 12.33
CA GLY A 80 21.19 -19.24 12.00
C GLY A 80 22.19 -19.41 13.15
N GLU A 81 22.38 -18.37 13.96
CA GLU A 81 23.38 -18.30 15.03
C GLU A 81 22.77 -18.30 16.44
N SER A 82 21.48 -17.98 16.58
CA SER A 82 20.76 -17.91 17.84
C SER A 82 19.71 -19.01 17.91
N TYR A 83 19.49 -19.54 19.11
CA TYR A 83 18.58 -20.65 19.35
C TYR A 83 17.58 -20.28 20.43
N ALA A 84 16.28 -20.39 20.10
CA ALA A 84 15.23 -20.29 21.10
C ALA A 84 15.41 -21.41 22.15
N CYS A 85 15.38 -21.05 23.43
CA CYS A 85 15.60 -21.98 24.54
C CYS A 85 14.34 -22.26 25.36
N GLY A 86 13.18 -21.70 24.98
CA GLY A 86 11.93 -21.87 25.70
C GLY A 86 11.82 -21.03 26.97
N SER A 87 12.64 -19.98 27.09
CA SER A 87 12.63 -19.07 28.24
C SER A 87 11.54 -18.02 28.15
N SER A 88 10.98 -17.80 26.96
CA SER A 88 9.98 -16.78 26.67
C SER A 88 8.74 -17.35 25.99
N GLN A 89 7.57 -16.77 26.26
CA GLN A 89 6.35 -17.05 25.51
C GLN A 89 6.36 -16.41 24.12
N ILE A 90 7.34 -15.55 23.83
CA ILE A 90 7.47 -14.88 22.54
C ILE A 90 8.74 -15.39 21.86
N VAL A 91 8.59 -15.94 20.66
CA VAL A 91 9.70 -16.35 19.81
C VAL A 91 9.75 -15.42 18.61
N VAL A 92 10.93 -14.86 18.30
CA VAL A 92 11.16 -14.04 17.09
C VAL A 92 12.19 -14.78 16.23
N GLY A 93 11.82 -15.17 15.02
CA GLY A 93 12.71 -16.00 14.22
C GLY A 93 12.67 -15.74 12.73
N THR A 94 13.74 -16.19 12.05
CA THR A 94 13.70 -16.23 10.59
C THR A 94 12.86 -17.43 10.13
N THR A 95 12.06 -17.22 9.09
CA THR A 95 11.26 -18.29 8.48
C THR A 95 12.12 -19.53 8.15
N GLN A 96 13.36 -19.31 7.71
CA GLN A 96 14.29 -20.40 7.42
C GLN A 96 14.70 -21.20 8.66
N SER A 97 15.10 -20.52 9.74
CA SER A 97 15.60 -21.19 10.96
C SER A 97 14.48 -21.92 11.68
N VAL A 98 13.32 -21.28 11.84
CA VAL A 98 12.15 -21.91 12.45
C VAL A 98 11.70 -23.13 11.65
N SER A 99 11.59 -23.03 10.31
CA SER A 99 11.21 -24.15 9.45
C SER A 99 12.19 -25.35 9.54
N GLY A 100 13.47 -25.07 9.72
CA GLY A 100 14.50 -26.13 9.88
C GLY A 100 14.53 -26.76 11.27
N ARG A 101 13.90 -26.14 12.26
CA ARG A 101 13.99 -26.55 13.67
C ARG A 101 12.64 -26.80 14.33
N LEU A 102 11.59 -27.10 13.54
CA LEU A 102 10.25 -27.41 14.05
C LEU A 102 10.24 -28.58 15.07
N PHE A 103 11.22 -29.48 14.99
CA PHE A 103 11.37 -30.60 15.95
C PHE A 103 11.61 -30.16 17.40
N LYS A 104 11.89 -28.86 17.65
CA LYS A 104 12.04 -28.27 18.98
C LYS A 104 10.70 -27.85 19.61
N TYR A 105 9.64 -27.80 18.83
CA TYR A 105 8.34 -27.27 19.23
C TYR A 105 7.28 -28.35 19.13
N TYR A 106 6.30 -28.29 20.02
CA TYR A 106 5.03 -28.97 19.80
C TYR A 106 4.06 -28.08 19.02
N PRO A 107 3.13 -28.65 18.22
CA PRO A 107 2.18 -27.86 17.44
C PRO A 107 1.30 -26.89 18.26
N GLU A 108 1.10 -27.18 19.54
CA GLU A 108 0.33 -26.39 20.49
C GLU A 108 1.12 -25.31 21.23
N ASP A 109 2.45 -25.28 21.11
CA ASP A 109 3.31 -24.31 21.82
C ASP A 109 3.09 -22.88 21.34
N ILE A 110 2.54 -22.68 20.14
CA ILE A 110 2.29 -21.37 19.55
C ILE A 110 0.80 -21.19 19.28
N SER A 111 0.25 -20.10 19.78
CA SER A 111 -1.17 -19.75 19.64
C SER A 111 -1.39 -18.60 18.65
N LEU A 112 -0.37 -17.77 18.40
CA LEU A 112 -0.39 -16.66 17.45
C LEU A 112 0.89 -16.64 16.61
N ILE A 113 0.74 -16.47 15.31
CA ILE A 113 1.87 -16.25 14.40
C ILE A 113 1.68 -14.90 13.73
N ILE A 114 2.66 -14.02 13.90
CA ILE A 114 2.77 -12.77 13.13
C ILE A 114 3.76 -13.00 11.98
N VAL A 115 3.33 -12.73 10.76
CA VAL A 115 4.17 -12.84 9.57
C VAL A 115 4.49 -11.44 9.05
N ASP A 116 5.71 -10.98 9.27
CA ASP A 116 6.17 -9.69 8.73
C ASP A 116 6.45 -9.82 7.23
N GLU A 117 6.18 -8.72 6.49
CA GLU A 117 6.24 -8.67 5.03
C GLU A 117 5.52 -9.87 4.39
N ALA A 118 4.25 -10.06 4.79
CA ALA A 118 3.43 -11.23 4.45
C ALA A 118 3.39 -11.55 2.94
N HIS A 119 3.51 -10.54 2.06
CA HIS A 119 3.59 -10.72 0.61
C HIS A 119 4.79 -11.59 0.17
N ARG A 120 5.86 -11.63 0.96
CA ARG A 120 7.04 -12.48 0.70
C ARG A 120 7.02 -13.77 1.51
N ASN A 121 6.59 -13.66 2.76
CA ASN A 121 6.82 -14.65 3.81
C ASN A 121 5.66 -15.62 4.05
N THR A 122 4.55 -15.55 3.32
CA THR A 122 3.40 -16.43 3.58
C THR A 122 3.37 -17.66 2.68
N LEU A 123 3.47 -17.47 1.36
CA LEU A 123 3.21 -18.55 0.38
C LEU A 123 4.48 -19.30 -0.07
N GLY A 124 5.63 -19.02 0.53
CA GLY A 124 6.84 -19.80 0.30
C GLY A 124 6.78 -21.16 0.99
N SER A 125 7.40 -22.18 0.42
CA SER A 125 7.36 -23.56 0.95
C SER A 125 7.80 -23.68 2.41
N ARG A 126 8.80 -22.89 2.83
CA ARG A 126 9.29 -22.86 4.23
C ARG A 126 8.26 -22.22 5.17
N ALA A 127 7.64 -21.11 4.75
CA ALA A 127 6.61 -20.45 5.53
C ALA A 127 5.38 -21.35 5.69
N LEU A 128 4.88 -21.92 4.59
CA LEU A 128 3.76 -22.86 4.62
C LEU A 128 4.05 -24.07 5.52
N ARG A 129 5.31 -24.56 5.54
CA ARG A 129 5.71 -25.63 6.45
C ARG A 129 5.56 -25.23 7.92
N VAL A 130 5.97 -24.01 8.30
CA VAL A 130 5.80 -23.49 9.67
C VAL A 130 4.32 -23.30 9.99
N LEU A 131 3.59 -22.63 9.11
CA LEU A 131 2.17 -22.32 9.30
C LEU A 131 1.29 -23.58 9.38
N ASN A 132 1.61 -24.60 8.61
CA ASN A 132 0.91 -25.89 8.66
C ASN A 132 1.29 -26.72 9.90
N TYR A 133 2.52 -26.60 10.41
CA TYR A 133 2.94 -27.26 11.64
C TYR A 133 2.15 -26.72 12.85
N PHE A 134 2.05 -25.41 12.97
CA PHE A 134 1.25 -24.75 14.02
C PHE A 134 -0.19 -24.51 13.55
N SER A 135 -0.85 -25.54 13.04
CA SER A 135 -2.14 -25.45 12.36
C SER A 135 -3.30 -24.89 13.20
N ARG A 136 -3.16 -24.89 14.54
CA ARG A 136 -4.14 -24.33 15.49
C ARG A 136 -3.85 -22.87 15.85
N ALA A 137 -2.69 -22.34 15.48
CA ALA A 137 -2.33 -20.95 15.74
C ALA A 137 -3.13 -20.00 14.84
N LYS A 138 -3.59 -18.90 15.41
CA LYS A 138 -4.09 -17.76 14.63
C LYS A 138 -2.93 -17.13 13.87
N VAL A 139 -3.16 -16.66 12.64
CA VAL A 139 -2.12 -16.07 11.80
C VAL A 139 -2.49 -14.66 11.42
N VAL A 140 -1.61 -13.70 11.70
CA VAL A 140 -1.74 -12.31 11.29
C VAL A 140 -0.57 -11.97 10.37
N GLY A 141 -0.84 -11.79 9.09
CA GLY A 141 0.12 -11.23 8.15
C GLY A 141 0.11 -9.71 8.19
N ILE A 142 1.28 -9.08 8.23
CA ILE A 142 1.40 -7.64 8.12
C ILE A 142 2.24 -7.30 6.89
N THR A 143 1.75 -6.41 6.03
CA THR A 143 2.42 -6.06 4.79
C THR A 143 2.20 -4.58 4.43
N ALA A 144 3.07 -4.03 3.59
CA ALA A 144 2.85 -2.71 3.02
C ALA A 144 1.92 -2.73 1.78
N THR A 145 1.75 -3.91 1.17
CA THR A 145 0.89 -4.10 0.00
C THR A 145 0.20 -5.46 0.09
N PRO A 146 -1.07 -5.57 -0.33
CA PRO A 146 -1.80 -6.85 -0.34
C PRO A 146 -1.35 -7.80 -1.45
N TYR A 147 -0.51 -7.34 -2.39
CA TYR A 147 -0.08 -8.08 -3.57
C TYR A 147 1.34 -8.61 -3.44
N ARG A 148 1.60 -9.77 -4.05
CA ARG A 148 2.95 -10.30 -4.22
C ARG A 148 3.59 -9.78 -5.51
N SER A 149 4.94 -9.87 -5.58
CA SER A 149 5.69 -9.54 -6.80
C SER A 149 5.30 -10.38 -8.01
N ASP A 150 4.81 -11.61 -7.80
CA ASP A 150 4.30 -12.52 -8.84
C ASP A 150 2.80 -12.30 -9.15
N LYS A 151 2.21 -11.22 -8.68
CA LYS A 151 0.77 -10.89 -8.80
C LYS A 151 -0.18 -11.93 -8.19
N LYS A 152 0.31 -12.88 -7.41
CA LYS A 152 -0.53 -13.81 -6.66
C LYS A 152 -1.12 -13.12 -5.44
N LEU A 153 -2.44 -13.23 -5.32
CA LEU A 153 -3.17 -12.65 -4.20
C LEU A 153 -2.91 -13.42 -2.91
N LEU A 154 -2.65 -12.70 -1.84
CA LEU A 154 -2.56 -13.27 -0.49
C LEU A 154 -3.91 -13.81 0.00
N GLY A 155 -5.02 -13.38 -0.59
CA GLY A 155 -6.37 -13.87 -0.32
C GLY A 155 -6.60 -15.36 -0.61
N SER A 156 -5.63 -16.08 -1.20
CA SER A 156 -5.67 -17.55 -1.23
C SER A 156 -5.36 -18.19 0.12
N PHE A 157 -4.69 -17.46 1.02
CA PHE A 157 -4.28 -17.92 2.34
C PHE A 157 -5.01 -17.18 3.48
N TYR A 158 -5.10 -15.85 3.40
CA TYR A 158 -5.78 -15.02 4.38
C TYR A 158 -7.28 -14.94 4.08
N GLU A 159 -8.09 -14.93 5.13
CA GLU A 159 -9.55 -14.94 5.05
C GLU A 159 -10.12 -13.53 4.89
N LYS A 160 -9.46 -12.55 5.53
CA LYS A 160 -9.93 -11.16 5.61
C LYS A 160 -8.77 -10.19 5.70
N VAL A 161 -8.91 -9.00 5.09
CA VAL A 161 -8.11 -7.82 5.41
C VAL A 161 -8.81 -7.11 6.57
N SER A 162 -8.18 -7.10 7.75
CA SER A 162 -8.76 -6.50 8.94
C SER A 162 -8.73 -4.98 8.91
N CYS A 163 -7.61 -4.44 8.45
CA CYS A 163 -7.43 -3.00 8.35
C CYS A 163 -6.40 -2.69 7.26
N GLU A 164 -6.65 -1.62 6.52
CA GLU A 164 -5.73 -1.09 5.52
C GLU A 164 -5.44 0.38 5.83
N ILE A 165 -4.16 0.72 5.98
CA ILE A 165 -3.69 2.09 6.24
C ILE A 165 -2.70 2.46 5.15
N GLY A 166 -3.18 3.26 4.21
CA GLY A 166 -2.45 3.68 3.02
C GLY A 166 -1.41 4.77 3.30
N LEU A 167 -0.45 4.89 2.39
CA LEU A 167 0.55 5.96 2.43
C LEU A 167 -0.13 7.34 2.34
N PHE A 168 -1.12 7.48 1.46
CA PHE A 168 -1.89 8.71 1.27
C PHE A 168 -2.53 9.20 2.57
N GLU A 169 -3.21 8.31 3.27
CA GLU A 169 -3.89 8.63 4.52
C GLU A 169 -2.92 9.11 5.61
N LEU A 170 -1.78 8.43 5.75
CA LEU A 170 -0.77 8.81 6.75
C LEU A 170 -0.07 10.13 6.44
N ILE A 171 0.11 10.47 5.16
CA ILE A 171 0.62 11.79 4.76
C ILE A 171 -0.44 12.87 5.03
N ALA A 172 -1.70 12.64 4.66
CA ALA A 172 -2.79 13.58 4.88
C ALA A 172 -3.01 13.90 6.37
N GLN A 173 -2.86 12.88 7.22
CA GLN A 173 -2.95 13.03 8.69
C GLN A 173 -1.66 13.56 9.33
N GLY A 174 -0.61 13.82 8.56
CA GLY A 174 0.67 14.35 9.05
C GLY A 174 1.53 13.34 9.82
N TYR A 175 1.32 12.04 9.68
CA TYR A 175 2.14 10.99 10.29
C TYR A 175 3.35 10.61 9.44
N LEU A 176 3.33 10.91 8.16
CA LEU A 176 4.45 10.77 7.23
C LEU A 176 4.70 12.09 6.49
N SER A 177 5.94 12.29 6.02
CA SER A 177 6.33 13.45 5.24
C SER A 177 5.62 13.49 3.89
N ARG A 178 5.22 14.69 3.45
CA ARG A 178 4.79 14.94 2.08
C ARG A 178 5.88 14.49 1.10
N ILE A 179 5.49 14.09 -0.08
CA ILE A 179 6.40 13.67 -1.15
C ILE A 179 6.30 14.67 -2.29
N VAL A 180 7.39 15.35 -2.58
CA VAL A 180 7.52 16.21 -3.76
C VAL A 180 8.31 15.43 -4.82
N VAL A 181 7.67 15.19 -5.95
CA VAL A 181 8.27 14.46 -7.06
C VAL A 181 8.94 15.46 -8.00
N LYS A 182 10.17 15.15 -8.38
CA LYS A 182 10.89 15.85 -9.43
C LYS A 182 11.39 14.85 -10.45
N SER A 183 10.78 14.87 -11.63
CA SER A 183 11.25 14.09 -12.76
C SER A 183 12.54 14.66 -13.31
N VAL A 184 13.53 13.79 -13.55
CA VAL A 184 14.84 14.17 -14.08
C VAL A 184 15.13 13.38 -15.34
N PRO A 185 15.53 14.04 -16.48
CA PRO A 185 15.78 13.36 -17.74
C PRO A 185 17.09 12.57 -17.67
N VAL A 186 16.97 11.25 -17.80
CA VAL A 186 18.10 10.33 -17.90
C VAL A 186 17.82 9.40 -19.07
N ASP A 187 18.60 9.50 -20.13
CA ASP A 187 18.39 8.80 -21.40
C ASP A 187 18.81 7.32 -21.34
N VAL A 188 18.42 6.62 -20.27
CA VAL A 188 18.70 5.19 -20.11
C VAL A 188 17.64 4.38 -20.83
N ASP A 189 18.03 3.63 -21.85
CA ASP A 189 17.14 2.72 -22.57
C ASP A 189 16.96 1.41 -21.81
N LEU A 190 15.74 1.17 -21.33
CA LEU A 190 15.35 -0.07 -20.63
C LEU A 190 14.76 -1.15 -21.56
N LYS A 191 14.58 -0.87 -22.87
CA LYS A 191 13.96 -1.81 -23.83
C LYS A 191 14.79 -3.08 -24.00
N SER A 192 16.11 -2.94 -23.91
CA SER A 192 17.05 -4.06 -24.03
C SER A 192 17.26 -4.84 -22.73
N VAL A 193 16.76 -4.35 -21.59
CA VAL A 193 16.95 -4.96 -20.28
C VAL A 193 15.97 -6.13 -20.08
N ARG A 194 16.51 -7.33 -19.91
CA ARG A 194 15.71 -8.54 -19.70
C ARG A 194 14.95 -8.49 -18.37
N SER A 195 13.84 -9.23 -18.32
CA SER A 195 13.10 -9.45 -17.07
C SER A 195 13.44 -10.82 -16.49
N ARG A 196 13.66 -10.88 -15.17
CA ARG A 196 13.90 -12.10 -14.41
C ARG A 196 13.08 -12.09 -13.12
N ASN A 197 12.37 -13.19 -12.84
CA ASN A 197 11.52 -13.30 -11.64
C ASN A 197 10.48 -12.16 -11.46
N GLY A 198 9.97 -11.61 -12.56
CA GLY A 198 8.96 -10.54 -12.53
C GLY A 198 9.51 -9.12 -12.37
N ASP A 199 10.83 -8.94 -12.30
CA ASP A 199 11.50 -7.63 -12.28
C ASP A 199 12.62 -7.57 -13.33
N TYR A 200 13.30 -6.43 -13.48
CA TYR A 200 14.46 -6.28 -14.35
C TYR A 200 15.65 -7.11 -13.87
N ASP A 201 16.41 -7.67 -14.81
CA ASP A 201 17.69 -8.30 -14.49
C ASP A 201 18.69 -7.24 -14.04
N GLU A 202 19.22 -7.39 -12.83
CA GLU A 202 20.08 -6.40 -12.18
C GLU A 202 21.41 -6.18 -12.94
N GLY A 203 21.95 -7.24 -13.58
CA GLY A 203 23.18 -7.15 -14.36
C GLY A 203 23.00 -6.41 -15.65
N ASP A 204 21.93 -6.67 -16.39
CA ASP A 204 21.61 -5.95 -17.62
C ASP A 204 21.25 -4.48 -17.31
N LEU A 205 20.52 -4.25 -16.22
CA LEU A 205 20.18 -2.91 -15.76
C LEU A 205 21.43 -2.09 -15.39
N ALA A 206 22.38 -2.70 -14.69
CA ALA A 206 23.64 -2.08 -14.34
C ALA A 206 24.45 -1.67 -15.59
N LYS A 207 24.46 -2.51 -16.61
CA LYS A 207 25.13 -2.21 -17.90
C LYS A 207 24.45 -1.02 -18.61
N ALA A 208 23.12 -1.00 -18.67
CA ALA A 208 22.38 0.08 -19.30
C ALA A 208 22.57 1.40 -18.57
N LEU A 209 22.62 1.38 -17.24
CA LEU A 209 22.77 2.58 -16.41
C LEU A 209 24.21 3.14 -16.38
N SER A 210 25.22 2.28 -16.44
CA SER A 210 26.63 2.67 -16.24
C SER A 210 27.12 3.86 -17.05
N PRO A 211 26.79 4.01 -18.35
CA PRO A 211 27.20 5.16 -19.14
C PRO A 211 26.60 6.51 -18.68
N HIS A 212 25.48 6.45 -17.96
CA HIS A 212 24.70 7.62 -17.55
C HIS A 212 24.96 8.05 -16.10
N LEU A 213 25.74 7.28 -15.32
CA LEU A 213 25.96 7.53 -13.88
C LEU A 213 26.57 8.91 -13.61
N ALA A 214 27.48 9.40 -14.46
CA ALA A 214 28.05 10.74 -14.29
C ALA A 214 26.97 11.81 -14.40
N LYS A 215 26.11 11.73 -15.41
CA LYS A 215 24.96 12.63 -15.55
C LYS A 215 24.00 12.55 -14.39
N CYS A 216 23.72 11.33 -13.88
CA CYS A 216 22.90 11.15 -12.69
C CYS A 216 23.51 11.82 -11.46
N ALA A 217 24.83 11.80 -11.30
CA ALA A 217 25.52 12.49 -10.19
C ALA A 217 25.42 14.02 -10.30
N GLU A 218 25.56 14.57 -11.51
CA GLU A 218 25.34 16.00 -11.77
C GLU A 218 23.91 16.43 -11.42
N LEU A 219 22.89 15.67 -11.87
CA LEU A 219 21.49 15.92 -11.56
C LEU A 219 21.21 15.84 -10.06
N LEU A 220 21.84 14.89 -9.36
CA LEU A 220 21.74 14.82 -7.90
C LEU A 220 22.32 16.09 -7.25
N LYS A 221 23.49 16.55 -7.71
CA LYS A 221 24.12 17.78 -7.20
C LYS A 221 23.26 19.01 -7.49
N GLU A 222 22.71 19.12 -8.69
CA GLU A 222 21.85 20.24 -9.09
C GLU A 222 20.58 20.35 -8.23
N HIS A 223 19.97 19.21 -7.91
CA HIS A 223 18.63 19.21 -7.30
C HIS A 223 18.59 18.88 -5.81
N ALA A 224 19.64 18.29 -5.26
CA ALA A 224 19.66 17.79 -3.88
C ALA A 224 21.02 17.88 -3.18
N ALA A 225 21.91 18.81 -3.58
CA ALA A 225 23.25 18.95 -2.97
C ALA A 225 23.20 19.12 -1.46
N ASP A 226 22.24 19.88 -0.95
CA ASP A 226 22.10 20.18 0.48
C ASP A 226 21.23 19.19 1.25
N ARG A 227 20.65 18.19 0.56
CA ARG A 227 19.73 17.23 1.14
C ARG A 227 20.42 15.93 1.53
N LYS A 228 20.03 15.37 2.66
CA LYS A 228 20.47 14.02 3.06
C LYS A 228 19.78 12.99 2.18
N THR A 229 20.54 12.39 1.26
CA THR A 229 20.03 11.62 0.14
C THR A 229 20.38 10.14 0.23
N VAL A 230 19.41 9.27 -0.03
CA VAL A 230 19.62 7.83 -0.27
C VAL A 230 19.44 7.53 -1.74
N VAL A 231 20.43 6.86 -2.33
CA VAL A 231 20.43 6.44 -3.73
C VAL A 231 20.37 4.93 -3.82
N PHE A 232 19.38 4.43 -4.53
CA PHE A 232 19.22 2.99 -4.78
C PHE A 232 19.73 2.64 -6.17
N LEU A 233 20.67 1.69 -6.24
CA LEU A 233 21.30 1.23 -7.47
C LEU A 233 21.15 -0.29 -7.65
N PRO A 234 21.28 -0.82 -8.88
CA PRO A 234 21.03 -2.25 -9.14
C PRO A 234 22.07 -3.18 -8.52
N LEU A 235 23.36 -2.83 -8.56
CA LEU A 235 24.46 -3.67 -8.08
C LEU A 235 25.41 -2.91 -7.15
N VAL A 236 26.13 -3.66 -6.31
CA VAL A 236 27.17 -3.12 -5.41
C VAL A 236 28.25 -2.37 -6.20
N GLU A 237 28.67 -2.91 -7.35
CA GLU A 237 29.67 -2.27 -8.21
C GLU A 237 29.19 -0.93 -8.77
N THR A 238 27.96 -0.86 -9.28
CA THR A 238 27.34 0.40 -9.73
C THR A 238 27.21 1.41 -8.60
N SER A 239 26.88 0.93 -7.40
CA SER A 239 26.77 1.78 -6.21
C SER A 239 28.13 2.37 -5.79
N ARG A 240 29.20 1.59 -5.82
CA ARG A 240 30.56 2.05 -5.55
C ARG A 240 31.04 3.04 -6.59
N LEU A 241 30.78 2.77 -7.89
CA LEU A 241 31.12 3.68 -8.97
C LEU A 241 30.37 5.01 -8.83
N PHE A 242 29.05 4.97 -8.59
CA PHE A 242 28.26 6.16 -8.41
C PHE A 242 28.71 6.99 -7.20
N CYS A 243 29.02 6.32 -6.08
CA CYS A 243 29.58 6.97 -4.89
C CYS A 243 30.90 7.72 -5.21
N LYS A 244 31.78 7.10 -6.01
CA LYS A 244 33.02 7.74 -6.47
C LYS A 244 32.71 8.98 -7.31
N LEU A 245 31.84 8.87 -8.31
CA LEU A 245 31.44 9.99 -9.17
C LEU A 245 30.84 11.16 -8.37
N CYS A 246 30.02 10.87 -7.35
CA CYS A 246 29.51 11.88 -6.44
C CYS A 246 30.63 12.61 -5.69
N ARG A 247 31.64 11.88 -5.21
CA ARG A 247 32.82 12.47 -4.52
C ARG A 247 33.65 13.33 -5.48
N ASP A 248 33.86 12.86 -6.70
CA ASP A 248 34.65 13.57 -7.72
C ASP A 248 34.05 14.96 -8.06
N ILE A 249 32.72 15.13 -7.93
CA ILE A 249 32.03 16.42 -8.09
C ILE A 249 31.80 17.18 -6.78
N GLY A 250 32.40 16.72 -5.66
CA GLY A 250 32.40 17.40 -4.36
C GLY A 250 31.21 17.10 -3.45
N LEU A 251 30.43 16.05 -3.70
CA LEU A 251 29.39 15.58 -2.77
C LEU A 251 30.00 14.68 -1.69
N ASN A 252 29.61 14.87 -0.41
CA ASN A 252 30.00 13.99 0.68
C ASN A 252 29.19 12.67 0.58
N ALA A 253 29.69 11.71 -0.19
CA ALA A 253 29.03 10.45 -0.50
C ALA A 253 29.72 9.27 0.16
N VAL A 254 28.92 8.31 0.65
CA VAL A 254 29.38 7.01 1.18
C VAL A 254 28.67 5.88 0.48
N HIS A 255 29.37 4.73 0.36
CA HIS A 255 28.77 3.49 -0.09
C HIS A 255 28.55 2.56 1.10
N VAL A 256 27.42 1.84 1.08
CA VAL A 256 27.12 0.78 2.07
C VAL A 256 26.69 -0.50 1.38
N ASP A 257 27.20 -1.62 1.86
CA ASP A 257 26.80 -2.95 1.47
C ASP A 257 26.72 -3.91 2.69
N GLY A 258 26.46 -5.19 2.45
CA GLY A 258 26.36 -6.19 3.52
C GLY A 258 27.64 -6.35 4.35
N ASN A 259 28.81 -6.03 3.79
CA ASN A 259 30.12 -6.19 4.40
C ASN A 259 30.62 -4.90 5.09
N ASP A 260 30.17 -3.73 4.60
CA ASP A 260 30.58 -2.42 5.14
C ASP A 260 29.37 -1.57 5.51
N ARG A 261 29.06 -1.58 6.80
CA ARG A 261 28.01 -0.76 7.42
C ARG A 261 28.58 0.35 8.30
N ALA A 262 29.89 0.40 8.48
CA ALA A 262 30.51 1.42 9.34
C ALA A 262 30.23 2.84 8.84
N ALA A 263 30.13 3.00 7.52
CA ALA A 263 29.79 4.27 6.87
C ALA A 263 28.40 4.82 7.29
N LEU A 264 27.46 4.01 7.76
CA LEU A 264 26.16 4.45 8.28
C LEU A 264 26.29 5.34 9.53
N ARG A 265 27.40 5.22 10.27
CA ARG A 265 27.68 5.99 11.49
C ARG A 265 28.48 7.26 11.24
N SER A 266 28.94 7.48 10.00
CA SER A 266 29.68 8.68 9.61
C SER A 266 28.73 9.85 9.29
N ASP A 267 29.27 11.05 9.27
CA ASP A 267 28.55 12.20 8.71
C ASP A 267 28.59 12.10 7.18
N TRP A 268 27.45 11.81 6.57
CA TRP A 268 27.28 11.68 5.13
C TRP A 268 26.15 12.59 4.62
N ARG A 269 26.28 13.03 3.39
CA ARG A 269 25.22 13.75 2.67
C ARG A 269 24.51 12.83 1.68
N VAL A 270 25.26 11.96 1.01
CA VAL A 270 24.72 10.99 0.04
C VAL A 270 25.13 9.59 0.46
N ILE A 271 24.16 8.69 0.58
CA ILE A 271 24.39 7.28 0.83
C ILE A 271 23.98 6.46 -0.38
N CYS A 272 24.91 5.72 -0.96
CA CYS A 272 24.69 4.85 -2.12
C CYS A 272 24.61 3.39 -1.67
N ASN A 273 23.59 2.68 -2.14
CA ASN A 273 23.41 1.28 -1.79
C ASN A 273 22.81 0.47 -2.94
N ALA A 274 23.02 -0.86 -2.87
CA ALA A 274 22.37 -1.83 -3.74
C ALA A 274 21.46 -2.70 -2.87
N SER A 275 20.18 -2.36 -2.76
CA SER A 275 19.14 -3.11 -2.06
C SER A 275 19.27 -3.25 -0.52
N LEU A 276 20.45 -3.01 0.08
CA LEU A 276 20.67 -3.21 1.53
C LEU A 276 19.73 -2.36 2.38
N LEU A 277 19.52 -1.11 2.01
CA LEU A 277 18.72 -0.16 2.79
C LEU A 277 17.21 -0.25 2.50
N THR A 278 16.77 -1.19 1.68
CA THR A 278 15.34 -1.40 1.40
C THR A 278 14.58 -2.01 2.58
N THR A 279 15.27 -2.74 3.45
CA THR A 279 14.69 -3.37 4.64
C THR A 279 15.50 -3.06 5.89
N GLY A 280 14.83 -2.89 7.04
CA GLY A 280 15.45 -2.83 8.35
C GLY A 280 16.26 -1.59 8.72
N TRP A 281 16.59 -0.70 7.79
CA TRP A 281 17.32 0.53 8.10
C TRP A 281 16.36 1.68 8.47
N ASP A 282 16.69 2.41 9.54
CA ASP A 282 15.84 3.48 10.11
C ASP A 282 16.63 4.78 10.27
N GLU A 283 16.46 5.73 9.36
CA GLU A 283 17.06 7.06 9.39
C GLU A 283 16.02 8.13 9.01
N PRO A 284 15.38 8.74 10.00
CA PRO A 284 14.32 9.74 9.75
C PRO A 284 14.80 11.01 9.06
N SER A 285 16.11 11.34 9.15
CA SER A 285 16.68 12.55 8.57
C SER A 285 16.88 12.50 7.06
N VAL A 286 16.52 11.42 6.38
CA VAL A 286 16.54 11.33 4.91
C VAL A 286 15.56 12.31 4.31
N GLU A 287 16.06 13.24 3.48
CA GLU A 287 15.29 14.31 2.84
C GLU A 287 15.09 14.08 1.35
N CYS A 288 15.91 13.21 0.74
CA CYS A 288 15.83 12.89 -0.67
C CYS A 288 16.00 11.38 -0.90
N VAL A 289 15.19 10.84 -1.81
CA VAL A 289 15.34 9.47 -2.34
C VAL A 289 15.56 9.58 -3.85
N TYR A 290 16.63 8.97 -4.34
CA TYR A 290 16.95 8.91 -5.77
C TYR A 290 16.93 7.45 -6.24
N ILE A 291 16.02 7.11 -7.13
CA ILE A 291 15.79 5.73 -7.57
C ILE A 291 16.49 5.49 -8.92
N LEU A 292 17.75 5.08 -8.88
CA LEU A 292 18.52 4.63 -10.06
C LEU A 292 18.39 3.12 -10.29
N ARG A 293 17.45 2.49 -9.61
CA ARG A 293 17.05 1.10 -9.80
C ARG A 293 15.56 1.05 -10.17
N PRO A 294 15.22 1.25 -11.48
CA PRO A 294 13.85 1.04 -11.93
C PRO A 294 13.39 -0.38 -11.61
N THR A 295 12.12 -0.56 -11.29
CA THR A 295 11.55 -1.84 -10.86
C THR A 295 10.10 -1.99 -11.34
N LYS A 296 9.69 -3.23 -11.56
CA LYS A 296 8.30 -3.64 -11.79
C LYS A 296 7.60 -4.05 -10.50
N SER A 297 8.32 -4.05 -9.38
CA SER A 297 7.80 -4.42 -8.06
C SER A 297 7.33 -3.19 -7.29
N GLN A 298 6.01 -3.04 -7.15
CA GLN A 298 5.41 -1.99 -6.33
C GLN A 298 5.88 -2.06 -4.87
N VAL A 299 6.07 -3.27 -4.35
CA VAL A 299 6.60 -3.48 -3.00
C VAL A 299 7.98 -2.88 -2.84
N LEU A 300 8.90 -3.22 -3.75
CA LEU A 300 10.28 -2.72 -3.71
C LEU A 300 10.31 -1.20 -3.87
N PHE A 301 9.53 -0.66 -4.79
CA PHE A 301 9.42 0.79 -4.98
C PHE A 301 8.92 1.49 -3.71
N SER A 302 7.83 0.99 -3.11
CA SER A 302 7.28 1.53 -1.87
C SER A 302 8.24 1.42 -0.68
N GLN A 303 9.03 0.35 -0.61
CA GLN A 303 10.07 0.19 0.41
C GLN A 303 11.20 1.21 0.24
N MET A 304 11.66 1.46 -1.00
CA MET A 304 12.69 2.46 -1.30
C MET A 304 12.22 3.87 -0.93
N VAL A 305 11.05 4.28 -1.41
CA VAL A 305 10.48 5.61 -1.11
C VAL A 305 10.18 5.76 0.38
N GLY A 306 9.66 4.72 1.01
CA GLY A 306 9.31 4.69 2.42
C GLY A 306 10.49 4.96 3.38
N ARG A 307 11.74 4.85 2.90
CA ARG A 307 12.92 5.24 3.71
C ARG A 307 12.97 6.74 3.97
N GLY A 308 12.45 7.54 3.04
CA GLY A 308 12.41 8.99 3.16
C GLY A 308 11.09 9.56 3.66
N THR A 309 10.05 8.77 3.89
CA THR A 309 8.73 9.33 4.30
C THR A 309 8.62 9.64 5.79
N ARG A 310 9.59 9.24 6.62
CA ARG A 310 9.54 9.52 8.06
C ARG A 310 9.67 11.01 8.35
N ILE A 311 8.94 11.45 9.37
CA ILE A 311 9.01 12.84 9.85
C ILE A 311 10.26 13.01 10.71
N CYS A 312 10.97 14.12 10.48
CA CYS A 312 12.09 14.56 11.27
C CYS A 312 12.03 16.07 11.48
N LYS A 313 12.53 16.56 12.62
CA LYS A 313 12.61 18.00 12.88
C LYS A 313 13.51 18.67 11.84
N GLY A 314 13.02 19.73 11.21
CA GLY A 314 13.74 20.45 10.16
C GLY A 314 13.51 19.94 8.75
N LYS A 315 12.84 18.81 8.59
CA LYS A 315 12.46 18.25 7.28
C LYS A 315 11.05 18.70 6.91
N ASP A 316 10.94 19.44 5.83
CA ASP A 316 9.65 19.93 5.31
C ASP A 316 8.93 18.89 4.45
N HIS A 317 9.66 18.21 3.57
CA HIS A 317 9.13 17.18 2.68
C HIS A 317 10.23 16.19 2.27
N LEU A 318 9.82 15.05 1.74
CA LEU A 318 10.67 14.14 0.99
C LEU A 318 10.75 14.59 -0.47
N LEU A 319 11.94 14.84 -0.98
CA LEU A 319 12.17 14.97 -2.42
C LEU A 319 12.36 13.58 -3.03
N LEU A 320 11.51 13.20 -3.98
CA LEU A 320 11.68 11.99 -4.77
C LEU A 320 12.20 12.38 -6.15
N LEU A 321 13.46 12.07 -6.43
CA LEU A 321 14.03 12.22 -7.78
C LEU A 321 13.66 10.99 -8.60
N ASP A 322 12.84 11.20 -9.63
CA ASP A 322 12.32 10.17 -10.52
C ASP A 322 12.96 10.26 -11.89
N PRO A 323 13.90 9.36 -12.22
CA PRO A 323 14.51 9.33 -13.56
C PRO A 323 13.47 8.97 -14.63
N LEU A 324 13.43 9.76 -15.69
CA LEU A 324 12.62 9.47 -16.88
C LEU A 324 13.36 8.46 -17.75
N PHE A 325 13.22 7.17 -17.41
CA PHE A 325 13.79 6.09 -18.20
C PHE A 325 13.03 5.92 -19.52
N LEU A 326 13.74 5.65 -20.61
CA LEU A 326 13.15 5.28 -21.89
C LEU A 326 12.67 3.84 -21.83
N SER A 327 11.39 3.64 -21.58
CA SER A 327 10.77 2.32 -21.45
C SER A 327 9.39 2.30 -22.07
N ASP A 328 9.14 1.27 -22.89
CA ASP A 328 7.78 0.95 -23.37
C ASP A 328 7.05 -0.01 -22.39
N ASP A 329 7.67 -0.35 -21.27
CA ASP A 329 7.12 -1.29 -20.31
C ASP A 329 6.13 -0.62 -19.37
N LEU A 330 4.85 -0.86 -19.60
CA LEU A 330 3.74 -0.36 -18.78
C LEU A 330 3.76 -0.87 -17.32
N ASN A 331 4.57 -1.90 -17.02
CA ASN A 331 4.72 -2.42 -15.67
C ASN A 331 5.82 -1.73 -14.85
N LEU A 332 6.57 -0.79 -15.44
CA LEU A 332 7.52 0.04 -14.69
C LEU A 332 6.77 0.83 -13.61
N ILE A 333 7.17 0.64 -12.35
CA ILE A 333 6.55 1.35 -11.23
C ILE A 333 7.14 2.76 -11.13
N ARG A 334 6.25 3.74 -11.09
CA ARG A 334 6.55 5.16 -11.04
C ARG A 334 5.86 5.82 -9.83
N PRO A 335 6.24 7.06 -9.44
CA PRO A 335 5.71 7.75 -8.25
C PRO A 335 4.18 7.76 -8.12
N ALA A 336 3.45 7.92 -9.21
CA ALA A 336 1.99 7.91 -9.20
C ALA A 336 1.39 6.63 -8.59
N ARG A 337 2.06 5.48 -8.75
CA ARG A 337 1.63 4.19 -8.18
C ARG A 337 1.66 4.11 -6.65
N LEU A 338 2.30 5.06 -5.97
CA LEU A 338 2.31 5.12 -4.50
C LEU A 338 0.94 5.52 -3.93
N VAL A 339 0.16 6.29 -4.69
CA VAL A 339 -1.08 6.92 -4.21
C VAL A 339 -2.29 6.65 -5.10
N ALA A 340 -2.09 6.27 -6.36
CA ALA A 340 -3.17 5.94 -7.28
C ALA A 340 -3.86 4.64 -6.85
N ARG A 341 -5.18 4.64 -6.91
CA ARG A 341 -6.03 3.48 -6.54
C ARG A 341 -6.12 2.45 -7.65
N ASP A 342 -5.96 2.89 -8.88
CA ASP A 342 -6.07 2.05 -10.07
C ASP A 342 -5.02 2.41 -11.14
N PRO A 343 -4.78 1.54 -12.13
CA PRO A 343 -3.78 1.76 -13.17
C PRO A 343 -4.03 3.00 -14.03
N GLU A 344 -5.27 3.35 -14.32
CA GLU A 344 -5.61 4.49 -15.18
C GLU A 344 -5.35 5.81 -14.45
N GLU A 345 -5.72 5.89 -13.17
CA GLU A 345 -5.39 7.03 -12.30
C GLU A 345 -3.87 7.22 -12.23
N ALA A 346 -3.12 6.11 -12.11
CA ALA A 346 -1.67 6.16 -12.08
C ALA A 346 -1.06 6.73 -13.36
N VAL A 347 -1.55 6.33 -14.53
CA VAL A 347 -1.07 6.84 -15.84
C VAL A 347 -1.35 8.34 -15.96
N PHE A 348 -2.57 8.77 -15.62
CA PHE A 348 -2.97 10.16 -15.69
C PHE A 348 -2.17 11.05 -14.74
N LEU A 349 -2.05 10.64 -13.48
CA LEU A 349 -1.25 11.34 -12.48
C LEU A 349 0.23 11.40 -12.88
N GLN A 350 0.77 10.30 -13.43
CA GLN A 350 2.17 10.26 -13.83
C GLN A 350 2.47 11.21 -14.96
N SER A 351 1.59 11.36 -15.95
CA SER A 351 1.79 12.30 -17.05
C SER A 351 1.89 13.75 -16.57
N ARG A 352 1.15 14.11 -15.53
CA ARG A 352 1.24 15.43 -14.89
C ARG A 352 2.57 15.61 -14.16
N LEU A 353 2.98 14.61 -13.37
CA LEU A 353 4.25 14.63 -12.64
C LEU A 353 5.47 14.71 -13.59
N ASP A 354 5.39 14.07 -14.74
CA ASP A 354 6.46 14.12 -15.77
C ASP A 354 6.61 15.51 -16.38
N THR A 355 5.52 16.26 -16.49
CA THR A 355 5.50 17.58 -17.11
C THR A 355 5.86 18.69 -16.13
N GLU A 356 5.26 18.68 -14.96
CA GLU A 356 5.31 19.80 -14.00
C GLU A 356 6.07 19.43 -12.71
N GLY A 357 6.20 18.12 -12.42
CA GLY A 357 6.60 17.66 -11.08
C GLY A 357 5.58 18.06 -10.03
N GLY A 358 5.99 18.10 -8.77
CA GLY A 358 5.18 18.72 -7.73
C GLY A 358 4.87 17.82 -6.53
N ASP A 359 4.01 18.34 -5.64
CA ASP A 359 3.54 17.61 -4.47
C ASP A 359 2.60 16.48 -4.90
N LEU A 360 3.02 15.24 -4.62
CA LEU A 360 2.32 14.03 -5.05
C LEU A 360 0.86 13.99 -4.59
N MET A 361 0.57 14.52 -3.41
CA MET A 361 -0.78 14.57 -2.85
C MET A 361 -1.66 15.59 -3.56
N VAL A 362 -1.13 16.78 -3.79
CA VAL A 362 -1.85 17.86 -4.49
C VAL A 362 -2.15 17.44 -5.92
N GLU A 363 -1.18 16.84 -6.61
CA GLU A 363 -1.37 16.36 -7.98
C GLU A 363 -2.34 15.16 -8.04
N ALA A 364 -2.34 14.28 -7.05
CA ALA A 364 -3.31 13.19 -6.95
C ALA A 364 -4.74 13.71 -6.76
N ASP A 365 -4.94 14.72 -5.90
CA ASP A 365 -6.28 15.31 -5.71
C ASP A 365 -6.76 16.05 -6.98
N ARG A 366 -5.87 16.74 -7.68
CA ARG A 366 -6.18 17.37 -8.98
C ARG A 366 -6.54 16.31 -10.03
N ALA A 367 -5.76 15.24 -10.11
CA ALA A 367 -6.00 14.13 -11.03
C ALA A 367 -7.38 13.48 -10.79
N LYS A 368 -7.76 13.29 -9.52
CA LYS A 368 -9.11 12.79 -9.15
C LYS A 368 -10.21 13.74 -9.60
N ALA A 369 -10.05 15.05 -9.37
CA ALA A 369 -11.05 16.05 -9.76
C ALA A 369 -11.22 16.09 -11.29
N ASP A 370 -10.14 16.05 -12.04
CA ASP A 370 -10.17 16.06 -13.50
C ASP A 370 -10.77 14.75 -14.06
N ARG A 371 -10.44 13.59 -13.46
CA ARG A 371 -11.04 12.31 -13.82
C ARG A 371 -12.55 12.29 -13.53
N ALA A 372 -12.97 12.76 -12.38
CA ALA A 372 -14.39 12.85 -12.04
C ALA A 372 -15.15 13.72 -13.06
N LYS A 373 -14.56 14.83 -13.49
CA LYS A 373 -15.13 15.70 -14.53
C LYS A 373 -15.23 14.96 -15.88
N SER A 374 -14.15 14.31 -16.32
CA SER A 374 -14.16 13.53 -17.57
C SER A 374 -15.17 12.38 -17.55
N MET A 375 -15.31 11.67 -16.42
CA MET A 375 -16.32 10.62 -16.27
C MET A 375 -17.74 11.18 -16.26
N GLN A 376 -17.99 12.35 -15.64
CA GLN A 376 -19.28 13.01 -15.71
C GLN A 376 -19.64 13.42 -17.15
N GLU A 377 -18.68 13.89 -17.92
CA GLU A 377 -18.86 14.22 -19.35
C GLU A 377 -19.23 12.97 -20.16
N ARG A 378 -18.52 11.84 -19.96
CA ARG A 378 -18.87 10.54 -20.59
C ARG A 378 -20.25 10.02 -20.20
N LEU A 379 -20.66 10.17 -18.92
CA LEU A 379 -22.00 9.80 -18.44
C LEU A 379 -23.11 10.64 -19.10
N ILE A 380 -22.82 11.91 -19.39
CA ILE A 380 -23.76 12.77 -20.12
C ILE A 380 -23.95 12.27 -21.56
N GLU A 381 -22.90 11.82 -22.23
CA GLU A 381 -22.97 11.28 -23.58
C GLU A 381 -23.68 9.90 -23.65
N THR A 382 -23.55 9.06 -22.59
CA THR A 382 -24.17 7.71 -22.56
C THR A 382 -25.66 7.75 -22.14
N ARG A 383 -26.22 8.90 -21.75
CA ARG A 383 -27.57 9.07 -21.18
C ARG A 383 -28.75 8.82 -22.13
N THR A 384 -28.54 8.34 -23.34
CA THR A 384 -29.62 8.12 -24.31
C THR A 384 -30.34 6.77 -24.20
N LYS A 385 -29.99 5.89 -23.23
CA LYS A 385 -30.71 4.62 -23.02
C LYS A 385 -31.43 4.59 -21.66
N SER A 386 -32.76 4.59 -21.73
CA SER A 386 -33.69 4.46 -20.60
C SER A 386 -33.67 3.02 -20.05
N SER A 387 -33.08 2.82 -18.87
CA SER A 387 -33.24 1.61 -18.05
C SER A 387 -34.03 1.92 -16.78
N ARG A 388 -34.92 0.99 -16.37
CA ARG A 388 -35.69 1.09 -15.11
C ARG A 388 -34.90 0.67 -13.87
N THR A 389 -33.79 -0.05 -14.04
CA THR A 389 -32.89 -0.51 -12.98
C THR A 389 -31.78 0.51 -12.72
N ILE A 390 -31.24 0.52 -11.52
CA ILE A 390 -30.08 1.35 -11.15
C ILE A 390 -28.85 0.56 -11.53
N ASP A 391 -28.02 1.15 -12.36
CA ASP A 391 -26.69 0.64 -12.61
C ASP A 391 -25.83 0.94 -11.37
N ALA A 392 -25.20 -0.11 -10.80
CA ALA A 392 -24.36 -0.01 -9.64
C ALA A 392 -23.15 0.89 -9.90
N MET A 393 -22.60 0.84 -11.11
CA MET A 393 -21.48 1.69 -11.54
C MET A 393 -21.89 3.17 -11.68
N GLU A 394 -23.07 3.44 -12.26
CA GLU A 394 -23.64 4.80 -12.33
C GLU A 394 -23.81 5.40 -10.92
N LEU A 395 -24.29 4.60 -9.97
CA LEU A 395 -24.43 5.06 -8.59
C LEU A 395 -23.07 5.31 -7.95
N ALA A 396 -22.14 4.37 -8.06
CA ALA A 396 -20.81 4.50 -7.47
C ALA A 396 -20.06 5.73 -7.99
N LEU A 397 -20.08 5.97 -9.30
CA LEU A 397 -19.55 7.18 -9.93
C LEU A 397 -20.25 8.45 -9.40
N SER A 398 -21.56 8.35 -9.18
CA SER A 398 -22.35 9.47 -8.66
C SER A 398 -22.05 9.83 -7.21
N LEU A 399 -21.40 8.95 -6.49
CA LEU A 399 -21.02 9.09 -5.09
C LEU A 399 -19.52 9.21 -4.89
N ASP A 400 -18.75 9.37 -5.98
CA ASP A 400 -17.28 9.41 -6.00
C ASP A 400 -16.63 8.13 -5.37
N ARG A 401 -17.30 6.97 -5.48
CA ARG A 401 -16.88 5.67 -4.97
C ARG A 401 -16.19 4.86 -6.06
N PHE A 402 -15.00 5.32 -6.45
CA PHE A 402 -14.16 4.66 -7.46
C PHE A 402 -13.71 3.26 -7.02
N ASP A 403 -13.63 2.99 -5.72
CA ASP A 403 -13.36 1.68 -5.13
C ASP A 403 -14.43 0.62 -5.45
N ILE A 404 -15.60 1.04 -5.93
CA ILE A 404 -16.68 0.17 -6.42
C ILE A 404 -16.64 0.09 -7.95
N VAL A 405 -16.32 1.20 -8.64
CA VAL A 405 -16.28 1.27 -10.11
C VAL A 405 -15.19 0.38 -10.67
N ASP A 406 -14.00 0.46 -10.09
CA ASP A 406 -12.81 -0.28 -10.53
C ASP A 406 -12.54 -1.48 -9.60
N TYR A 407 -13.61 -2.10 -9.06
CA TYR A 407 -13.48 -3.19 -8.12
C TYR A 407 -12.93 -4.44 -8.78
N GLU A 408 -11.77 -4.88 -8.30
CA GLU A 408 -11.20 -6.18 -8.63
C GLU A 408 -11.22 -7.11 -7.41
N PRO A 409 -11.81 -8.31 -7.52
CA PRO A 409 -11.89 -9.24 -6.40
C PRO A 409 -10.49 -9.77 -6.03
N GLU A 410 -10.07 -9.56 -4.79
CA GLU A 410 -8.77 -9.97 -4.24
C GLU A 410 -8.84 -11.38 -3.65
N PHE A 411 -9.89 -11.68 -2.89
CA PHE A 411 -10.06 -12.94 -2.19
C PHE A 411 -10.85 -13.96 -2.98
N ARG A 412 -10.61 -15.27 -2.72
CA ARG A 412 -11.31 -16.35 -3.40
C ARG A 412 -12.83 -16.27 -3.22
N TRP A 413 -13.32 -15.87 -2.04
CA TRP A 413 -14.74 -15.74 -1.76
C TRP A 413 -15.38 -14.59 -2.54
N GLU A 414 -14.65 -13.53 -2.82
CA GLU A 414 -15.14 -12.36 -3.56
C GLU A 414 -15.44 -12.68 -5.02
N ARG A 415 -14.69 -13.63 -5.61
CA ARG A 415 -14.89 -14.11 -6.99
C ARG A 415 -16.07 -15.07 -7.13
N GLN A 416 -16.65 -15.49 -6.02
CA GLN A 416 -17.83 -16.36 -6.07
C GLN A 416 -19.04 -15.59 -6.61
N PRO A 417 -20.03 -16.32 -7.19
CA PRO A 417 -21.29 -15.72 -7.56
C PRO A 417 -21.97 -15.05 -6.36
N ILE A 418 -22.72 -14.02 -6.64
CA ILE A 418 -23.54 -13.31 -5.65
C ILE A 418 -24.50 -14.29 -4.94
N SER A 419 -24.61 -14.18 -3.62
CA SER A 419 -25.52 -15.01 -2.83
C SER A 419 -26.98 -14.54 -2.96
N ASP A 420 -27.94 -15.43 -2.69
CA ASP A 420 -29.36 -15.09 -2.75
C ASP A 420 -29.74 -13.98 -1.77
N GLY A 421 -29.10 -13.94 -0.58
CA GLY A 421 -29.27 -12.85 0.38
C GLY A 421 -28.79 -11.51 -0.19
N GLN A 422 -27.62 -11.48 -0.82
CA GLN A 422 -27.11 -10.25 -1.46
C GLN A 422 -27.99 -9.84 -2.64
N LYS A 423 -28.45 -10.78 -3.46
CA LYS A 423 -29.40 -10.50 -4.56
C LYS A 423 -30.67 -9.83 -4.03
N SER A 424 -31.24 -10.37 -2.95
CA SER A 424 -32.44 -9.81 -2.34
C SER A 424 -32.25 -8.39 -1.84
N VAL A 425 -31.12 -8.09 -1.16
CA VAL A 425 -30.81 -6.76 -0.65
C VAL A 425 -30.61 -5.75 -1.79
N LEU A 426 -29.84 -6.11 -2.81
CA LEU A 426 -29.56 -5.25 -3.96
C LEU A 426 -30.82 -4.99 -4.80
N ALA A 427 -31.61 -6.04 -5.08
CA ALA A 427 -32.88 -5.90 -5.79
C ALA A 427 -33.86 -5.01 -5.02
N GLY A 428 -33.93 -5.14 -3.68
CA GLY A 428 -34.68 -4.24 -2.80
C GLY A 428 -34.22 -2.79 -2.90
N GLY A 429 -32.90 -2.55 -3.07
CA GLY A 429 -32.30 -1.26 -3.37
C GLY A 429 -32.60 -0.73 -4.78
N GLY A 430 -33.07 -1.59 -5.68
CA GLY A 430 -33.40 -1.26 -7.09
C GLY A 430 -32.24 -1.47 -8.05
N PHE A 431 -31.23 -2.25 -7.66
CA PHE A 431 -30.07 -2.57 -8.50
C PHE A 431 -30.34 -3.73 -9.44
N ASP A 432 -29.67 -3.71 -10.58
CA ASP A 432 -29.55 -4.87 -11.45
C ASP A 432 -28.52 -5.84 -10.87
N THR A 433 -28.91 -7.08 -10.67
CA THR A 433 -28.06 -8.14 -10.12
C THR A 433 -27.57 -9.13 -11.16
N ASP A 434 -28.04 -9.02 -12.40
CA ASP A 434 -27.75 -9.95 -13.49
C ASP A 434 -26.69 -9.42 -14.47
N ILE A 435 -25.80 -8.55 -13.97
CA ILE A 435 -24.67 -8.04 -14.74
C ILE A 435 -23.47 -9.01 -14.64
N PRO A 436 -22.71 -9.23 -15.74
CA PRO A 436 -21.60 -10.18 -15.77
C PRO A 436 -20.51 -9.93 -14.72
N GLU A 437 -20.27 -8.68 -14.36
CA GLU A 437 -19.24 -8.25 -13.43
C GLU A 437 -19.67 -8.40 -11.96
N MET A 438 -20.93 -8.72 -11.68
CA MET A 438 -21.46 -8.80 -10.32
C MET A 438 -20.97 -10.06 -9.60
N CYS A 439 -19.93 -9.92 -8.82
CA CYS A 439 -19.41 -10.96 -7.94
C CYS A 439 -19.76 -10.70 -6.47
N ARG A 440 -19.53 -11.68 -5.61
CA ARG A 440 -19.86 -11.60 -4.18
C ARG A 440 -19.17 -10.44 -3.48
N GLY A 441 -17.92 -10.14 -3.82
CA GLY A 441 -17.16 -9.04 -3.23
C GLY A 441 -17.69 -7.67 -3.64
N LEU A 442 -17.98 -7.47 -4.94
CA LEU A 442 -18.59 -6.23 -5.44
C LEU A 442 -19.95 -6.01 -4.81
N ALA A 443 -20.78 -7.06 -4.74
CA ALA A 443 -22.07 -7.00 -4.08
C ALA A 443 -21.97 -6.60 -2.60
N SER A 444 -20.97 -7.12 -1.86
CA SER A 444 -20.73 -6.73 -0.47
C SER A 444 -20.40 -5.25 -0.35
N LYS A 445 -19.49 -4.72 -1.17
CA LYS A 445 -19.14 -3.27 -1.15
C LYS A 445 -20.32 -2.36 -1.45
N ILE A 446 -21.17 -2.74 -2.38
CA ILE A 446 -22.39 -1.97 -2.68
C ILE A 446 -23.38 -2.03 -1.51
N ILE A 447 -23.53 -3.17 -0.88
CA ILE A 447 -24.39 -3.36 0.28
C ILE A 447 -23.88 -2.53 1.47
N ASP A 448 -22.58 -2.55 1.75
CA ASP A 448 -21.95 -1.74 2.80
C ASP A 448 -22.19 -0.24 2.56
N LEU A 449 -22.05 0.22 1.32
CA LEU A 449 -22.39 1.59 0.94
C LEU A 449 -23.86 1.93 1.24
N LEU A 450 -24.79 1.01 0.97
CA LEU A 450 -26.21 1.21 1.26
C LEU A 450 -26.47 1.32 2.76
N TYR A 451 -25.85 0.48 3.58
CA TYR A 451 -25.96 0.54 5.04
C TYR A 451 -25.36 1.82 5.60
N GLN A 452 -24.14 2.21 5.20
CA GLN A 452 -23.51 3.46 5.62
C GLN A 452 -24.39 4.67 5.30
N ARG A 453 -24.95 4.74 4.09
CA ARG A 453 -25.85 5.84 3.72
C ARG A 453 -27.13 5.88 4.57
N ARG A 454 -27.67 4.72 4.91
CA ARG A 454 -28.85 4.60 5.77
C ARG A 454 -28.54 5.08 7.20
N GLU A 455 -27.41 4.68 7.76
CA GLU A 455 -26.97 5.10 9.10
C GLU A 455 -26.73 6.61 9.17
N MET A 456 -26.17 7.19 8.11
CA MET A 456 -25.97 8.64 8.00
C MET A 456 -27.27 9.42 7.69
N GLY A 457 -28.40 8.74 7.53
CA GLY A 457 -29.66 9.38 7.17
C GLY A 457 -29.67 10.01 5.78
N LEU A 458 -28.80 9.61 4.87
CA LEU A 458 -28.67 10.17 3.53
C LEU A 458 -29.73 9.61 2.56
N ALA A 459 -29.99 10.36 1.50
CA ALA A 459 -30.91 9.99 0.43
C ALA A 459 -30.57 8.59 -0.14
N THR A 460 -31.61 7.79 -0.37
CA THR A 460 -31.47 6.47 -1.00
C THR A 460 -30.96 6.58 -2.44
N PRO A 461 -30.35 5.52 -3.00
CA PRO A 461 -29.92 5.52 -4.40
C PRO A 461 -31.02 5.92 -5.39
N ARG A 462 -32.25 5.47 -5.14
CA ARG A 462 -33.42 5.85 -5.96
C ARG A 462 -33.74 7.33 -5.88
N GLN A 463 -33.68 7.91 -4.68
CA GLN A 463 -33.87 9.35 -4.48
C GLN A 463 -32.74 10.17 -5.12
N VAL A 464 -31.48 9.75 -4.95
CA VAL A 464 -30.31 10.41 -5.58
C VAL A 464 -30.48 10.44 -7.10
N ARG A 465 -30.82 9.31 -7.71
CA ARG A 465 -31.05 9.20 -9.17
C ARG A 465 -32.18 10.12 -9.62
N LEU A 466 -33.30 10.12 -8.88
CA LEU A 466 -34.45 10.97 -9.22
C LEU A 466 -34.12 12.46 -9.09
N LEU A 467 -33.47 12.87 -8.01
CA LEU A 467 -33.03 14.25 -7.80
C LEU A 467 -32.08 14.72 -8.91
N ARG A 468 -31.13 13.89 -9.34
CA ARG A 468 -30.25 14.21 -10.45
C ARG A 468 -31.01 14.39 -11.78
N ARG A 469 -31.99 13.51 -12.06
CA ARG A 469 -32.89 13.69 -13.21
C ARG A 469 -33.70 14.97 -13.16
N LEU A 470 -33.99 15.44 -11.95
CA LEU A 470 -34.67 16.72 -11.72
C LEU A 470 -33.74 17.94 -11.74
N GLY A 471 -32.40 17.70 -11.98
CA GLY A 471 -31.42 18.77 -12.16
C GLY A 471 -30.67 19.20 -10.88
N PHE A 472 -30.81 18.46 -9.78
CA PHE A 472 -30.12 18.80 -8.52
C PHE A 472 -28.68 18.23 -8.52
N LYS A 473 -27.66 19.10 -8.46
CA LYS A 473 -26.24 18.71 -8.51
C LYS A 473 -25.77 17.99 -7.24
N ASN A 474 -26.24 18.39 -6.06
CA ASN A 474 -25.79 17.87 -4.75
C ASN A 474 -26.66 16.73 -4.22
N ALA A 475 -27.32 15.97 -5.08
CA ALA A 475 -28.25 14.91 -4.70
C ALA A 475 -27.63 13.82 -3.81
N ALA A 476 -26.32 13.60 -3.89
CA ALA A 476 -25.60 12.57 -3.15
C ALA A 476 -25.46 12.85 -1.65
N THR A 477 -25.40 14.12 -1.26
CA THR A 477 -25.15 14.58 0.12
C THR A 477 -26.42 15.01 0.88
N VAL A 478 -27.56 15.00 0.20
CA VAL A 478 -28.86 15.40 0.77
C VAL A 478 -29.38 14.31 1.72
N SER A 479 -30.01 14.73 2.82
CA SER A 479 -30.64 13.79 3.75
C SER A 479 -31.88 13.12 3.13
N PHE A 480 -32.29 11.97 3.69
CA PHE A 480 -33.46 11.22 3.22
C PHE A 480 -34.75 12.07 3.20
N ASP A 481 -34.99 12.82 4.28
CA ASP A 481 -36.19 13.64 4.43
C ASP A 481 -36.15 14.87 3.56
N GLU A 482 -35.00 15.48 3.38
CA GLU A 482 -34.81 16.60 2.47
C GLU A 482 -34.99 16.17 1.02
N ALA A 483 -34.40 15.02 0.63
CA ALA A 483 -34.61 14.43 -0.69
C ALA A 483 -36.11 14.17 -0.99
N LYS A 484 -36.84 13.66 0.01
CA LYS A 484 -38.27 13.41 -0.11
C LYS A 484 -39.03 14.72 -0.35
N ARG A 485 -38.74 15.80 0.41
CA ARG A 485 -39.35 17.11 0.24
C ARG A 485 -39.05 17.73 -1.12
N MET A 486 -37.80 17.68 -1.57
CA MET A 486 -37.36 18.20 -2.86
C MET A 486 -38.05 17.50 -4.05
N ILE A 487 -38.16 16.16 -3.96
CA ILE A 487 -38.85 15.36 -4.97
C ILE A 487 -40.33 15.71 -5.05
N SER A 488 -41.03 15.76 -3.92
CA SER A 488 -42.45 16.12 -3.86
C SER A 488 -42.72 17.53 -4.41
N ALA A 489 -41.95 18.53 -3.96
CA ALA A 489 -42.09 19.90 -4.42
C ALA A 489 -41.92 20.04 -5.94
N ARG A 490 -41.02 19.27 -6.55
CA ARG A 490 -40.75 19.33 -7.98
C ARG A 490 -41.82 18.60 -8.82
N LEU A 491 -42.35 17.49 -8.29
CA LEU A 491 -43.44 16.75 -8.95
C LEU A 491 -44.78 17.50 -8.88
N ASP A 492 -45.08 18.10 -7.71
CA ASP A 492 -46.29 18.90 -7.52
C ASP A 492 -46.25 20.21 -8.35
N GLY A 493 -45.05 20.80 -8.53
CA GLY A 493 -44.85 21.95 -9.40
C GLY A 493 -45.05 21.65 -10.90
N LYS A 494 -44.73 20.43 -11.36
CA LYS A 494 -45.03 20.00 -12.74
C LYS A 494 -46.51 19.74 -12.97
N ALA A 495 -47.16 19.12 -11.99
CA ALA A 495 -48.61 18.85 -12.10
C ALA A 495 -49.46 20.13 -12.20
N ARG A 496 -48.95 21.28 -11.73
CA ARG A 496 -49.63 22.61 -11.85
C ARG A 496 -49.32 23.32 -13.17
N HIS A 497 -48.29 22.90 -13.93
CA HIS A 497 -47.94 23.51 -15.23
C HIS A 497 -48.53 22.75 -16.41
N ASP A 498 -48.87 21.47 -16.28
CA ASP A 498 -49.47 20.64 -17.34
C ASP A 498 -51.02 20.66 -17.24
N GLY A 499 -51.60 21.44 -16.35
CA GLY A 499 -53.05 21.58 -16.10
C GLY A 499 -53.64 22.96 -16.43
N ASN A 500 -52.92 23.80 -17.22
CA ASN A 500 -53.45 25.08 -17.73
C ASN A 500 -53.37 25.13 -19.25
#